data_41f72f864c0f4519b954362c3c018556
#
_entry.id   41f72f864c0f4519b954362c3c018556
#
_cell.length_a   1.000
_cell.length_b   1.000
_cell.length_c   1.000
_cell.angle_alpha   90.00
_cell.angle_beta   90.00
_cell.angle_gamma   90.00
#
_symmetry.space_group_name_H-M   'P 1'
#
loop_
_entity.id
_entity.type
_entity.pdbx_description
1 polymer ?
#
loop_
_entity_poly.entity_id
_entity_poly.type
_entity_poly.pdbx_seq_one_letter_code
_entity_poly.pdbx_strand_id
1 'polypeptide(L)'
;MDKVIHYTIIVLLGFLTIAILFSVIRSIRGPRRPDRIMGINMIGSFSTMALAALSFLQEEVWLLDVCLVYCMISFLSVVILSKIQISRNLEEDVEETEEEAFYE
;
A
#
# COMPACT_ATOMS: atom_id res chain seq x y z
N MET A 1 14.81 30.23 -5.64
CA MET A 1 13.77 29.42 -5.03
C MET A 1 13.49 28.12 -5.79
N ASP A 2 13.42 28.18 -7.10
CA ASP A 2 13.12 26.98 -7.93
C ASP A 2 14.15 25.86 -7.78
N LYS A 3 15.43 26.21 -7.62
CA LYS A 3 16.51 25.23 -7.41
C LYS A 3 16.36 24.49 -6.08
N VAL A 4 15.96 25.20 -5.02
CA VAL A 4 15.78 24.62 -3.68
C VAL A 4 14.61 23.63 -3.68
N ILE A 5 13.50 24.00 -4.31
CA ILE A 5 12.33 23.15 -4.44
C ILE A 5 12.70 21.88 -5.26
N HIS A 6 13.39 22.06 -6.35
CA HIS A 6 13.85 20.97 -7.21
C HIS A 6 14.74 19.98 -6.44
N TYR A 7 15.70 20.50 -5.69
CA TYR A 7 16.57 19.69 -4.84
C TYR A 7 15.81 18.94 -3.76
N THR A 8 14.87 19.60 -3.11
CA THR A 8 14.02 19.00 -2.07
C THR A 8 13.20 17.84 -2.63
N ILE A 9 12.64 18.01 -3.81
CA ILE A 9 11.84 16.96 -4.46
C ILE A 9 12.71 15.74 -4.83
N ILE A 10 13.92 15.97 -5.32
CA ILE A 10 14.87 14.90 -5.65
C ILE A 10 15.24 14.09 -4.40
N VAL A 11 15.52 14.77 -3.29
CA VAL A 11 15.83 14.13 -2.01
C VAL A 11 14.61 13.32 -1.52
N LEU A 12 13.42 13.89 -1.64
CA LEU A 12 12.17 13.23 -1.26
C LEU A 12 11.95 11.96 -2.09
N LEU A 13 12.17 12.03 -3.40
CA LEU A 13 12.06 10.88 -4.31
C LEU A 13 13.06 9.77 -3.93
N GLY A 14 14.28 10.12 -3.61
CA GLY A 14 15.28 9.17 -3.15
C GLY A 14 14.87 8.49 -1.86
N PHE A 15 14.37 9.25 -0.90
CA PHE A 15 13.87 8.73 0.36
C PHE A 15 12.68 7.79 0.16
N LEU A 16 11.74 8.18 -0.72
CA LEU A 16 10.58 7.36 -1.05
C LEU A 16 10.99 6.04 -1.72
N THR A 17 11.98 6.07 -2.60
CA THR A 17 12.51 4.88 -3.27
C THR A 17 13.05 3.89 -2.23
N ILE A 18 13.82 4.36 -1.27
CA ILE A 18 14.36 3.53 -0.18
C ILE A 18 13.21 2.97 0.66
N ALA A 19 12.21 3.77 0.97
CA ALA A 19 11.04 3.35 1.74
C ALA A 19 10.25 2.25 1.01
N ILE A 20 10.09 2.38 -0.31
CA ILE A 20 9.41 1.38 -1.15
C ILE A 20 10.18 0.06 -1.12
N LEU A 21 11.51 0.11 -1.27
CA LEU A 21 12.37 -1.08 -1.21
C LEU A 21 12.22 -1.79 0.13
N PHE A 22 12.25 -1.04 1.22
CA PHE A 22 12.04 -1.60 2.57
C PHE A 22 10.67 -2.26 2.71
N SER A 23 9.63 -1.61 2.20
CA SER A 23 8.27 -2.14 2.23
C SER A 23 8.13 -3.44 1.42
N VAL A 24 8.79 -3.52 0.26
CA VAL A 24 8.81 -4.73 -0.57
C VAL A 24 9.48 -5.87 0.18
N ILE A 25 10.63 -5.62 0.78
CA ILE A 25 11.36 -6.63 1.55
C ILE A 25 10.50 -7.12 2.72
N ARG A 26 9.85 -6.22 3.43
CA ARG A 26 8.96 -6.54 4.54
C ARG A 26 7.75 -7.35 4.07
N SER A 27 7.19 -7.03 2.92
CA SER A 27 6.06 -7.73 2.33
C SER A 27 6.42 -9.18 1.96
N ILE A 28 7.62 -9.39 1.42
CA ILE A 28 8.10 -10.73 1.03
C ILE A 28 8.43 -11.57 2.26
N ARG A 29 9.04 -10.97 3.27
CA ARG A 29 9.48 -11.66 4.49
C ARG A 29 8.41 -11.80 5.55
N GLY A 30 7.27 -11.14 5.41
CA GLY A 30 6.17 -11.19 6.36
C GLY A 30 5.65 -12.61 6.55
N PRO A 31 5.78 -13.23 7.75
CA PRO A 31 5.30 -14.58 7.97
C PRO A 31 3.79 -14.67 8.09
N ARG A 32 3.10 -13.57 8.28
CA ARG A 32 1.64 -13.49 8.41
C ARG A 32 1.02 -12.82 7.20
N ARG A 33 -0.13 -13.34 6.78
CA ARG A 33 -0.91 -12.73 5.68
C ARG A 33 -1.28 -11.26 5.92
N PRO A 34 -1.70 -10.84 7.14
CA PRO A 34 -2.00 -9.42 7.40
C PRO A 34 -0.81 -8.49 7.16
N ASP A 35 0.40 -8.93 7.50
CA ASP A 35 1.62 -8.14 7.28
C ASP A 35 1.90 -7.90 5.80
N ARG A 36 1.61 -8.91 4.95
CA ARG A 36 1.73 -8.78 3.50
C ARG A 36 0.76 -7.75 2.94
N ILE A 37 -0.48 -7.78 3.38
CA ILE A 37 -1.53 -6.84 2.94
C ILE A 37 -1.17 -5.42 3.35
N MET A 38 -0.70 -5.25 4.57
CA MET A 38 -0.20 -3.94 5.05
C MET A 38 0.98 -3.44 4.22
N GLY A 39 1.92 -4.33 3.91
CA GLY A 39 3.08 -4.00 3.08
C GLY A 39 2.67 -3.52 1.69
N ILE A 40 1.74 -4.23 1.04
CA ILE A 40 1.22 -3.86 -0.28
C ILE A 40 0.53 -2.49 -0.23
N ASN A 41 -0.25 -2.23 0.81
CA ASN A 41 -0.90 -0.94 1.01
C ASN A 41 0.12 0.19 1.18
N MET A 42 1.17 -0.03 1.96
CA MET A 42 2.26 0.94 2.14
C MET A 42 2.99 1.22 0.82
N ILE A 43 3.28 0.17 0.04
CA ILE A 43 3.91 0.31 -1.27
C ILE A 43 3.04 1.17 -2.18
N GLY A 44 1.73 0.92 -2.21
CA GLY A 44 0.79 1.71 -2.98
C GLY A 44 0.77 3.18 -2.58
N SER A 45 0.76 3.46 -1.29
CA SER A 45 0.79 4.81 -0.75
C SER A 45 2.08 5.56 -1.11
N PHE A 46 3.23 4.91 -0.92
CA PHE A 46 4.53 5.49 -1.27
C PHE A 46 4.67 5.69 -2.78
N SER A 47 4.18 4.76 -3.58
CA SER A 47 4.17 4.90 -5.05
C SER A 47 3.34 6.10 -5.50
N THR A 48 2.19 6.31 -4.89
CA THR A 48 1.32 7.45 -5.17
C THR A 48 2.03 8.76 -4.82
N MET A 49 2.70 8.81 -3.67
CA MET A 49 3.50 9.97 -3.27
C MET A 49 4.64 10.24 -4.25
N ALA A 50 5.33 9.18 -4.69
CA ALA A 50 6.40 9.29 -5.66
C ALA A 50 5.91 9.84 -7.00
N LEU A 51 4.76 9.38 -7.46
CA LEU A 51 4.13 9.87 -8.70
C LEU A 51 3.73 11.35 -8.57
N ALA A 52 3.18 11.75 -7.44
CA ALA A 52 2.83 13.14 -7.18
C ALA A 52 4.08 14.04 -7.17
N ALA A 53 5.14 13.60 -6.53
CA ALA A 53 6.41 14.33 -6.50
C ALA A 53 7.02 14.44 -7.91
N LEU A 54 6.95 13.36 -8.69
CA LEU A 54 7.44 13.35 -10.07
C LEU A 54 6.64 14.28 -10.96
N SER A 55 5.31 14.33 -10.79
CA SER A 55 4.43 15.26 -11.47
C SER A 55 4.81 16.70 -11.21
N PHE A 56 5.12 17.02 -9.97
CA PHE A 56 5.54 18.36 -9.58
C PHE A 56 6.89 18.73 -10.19
N LEU A 57 7.81 17.77 -10.27
CA LEU A 57 9.13 17.97 -10.85
C LEU A 57 9.09 18.24 -12.35
N GLN A 58 8.24 17.53 -13.08
CA GLN A 58 8.11 17.65 -14.53
C GLN A 58 7.10 18.71 -14.96
N GLU A 59 6.37 19.31 -14.02
CA GLU A 59 5.34 20.31 -14.27
C GLU A 59 4.24 19.84 -15.25
N GLU A 60 3.98 18.53 -15.28
CA GLU A 60 2.95 17.96 -16.13
C GLU A 60 1.71 17.54 -15.34
N VAL A 61 0.57 18.07 -15.71
CA VAL A 61 -0.70 17.86 -15.01
C VAL A 61 -1.28 16.47 -15.26
N TRP A 62 -0.96 15.87 -16.39
CA TRP A 62 -1.50 14.54 -16.74
C TRP A 62 -1.01 13.45 -15.77
N LEU A 63 0.18 13.62 -15.18
CA LEU A 63 0.68 12.71 -14.17
C LEU A 63 -0.16 12.74 -12.89
N LEU A 64 -0.72 13.90 -12.55
CA LEU A 64 -1.64 14.03 -11.42
C LEU A 64 -2.93 13.24 -11.65
N ASP A 65 -3.45 13.23 -12.87
CA ASP A 65 -4.63 12.44 -13.23
C ASP A 65 -4.37 10.93 -13.03
N VAL A 66 -3.22 10.47 -13.48
CA VAL A 66 -2.80 9.06 -13.30
C VAL A 66 -2.68 8.75 -11.80
N CYS A 67 -2.12 9.68 -11.04
CA CYS A 67 -1.97 9.55 -9.59
C CYS A 67 -3.33 9.41 -8.90
N LEU A 68 -4.32 10.21 -9.28
CA LEU A 68 -5.67 10.15 -8.74
C LEU A 68 -6.36 8.82 -9.05
N VAL A 69 -6.26 8.35 -10.30
CA VAL A 69 -6.82 7.07 -10.71
C VAL A 69 -6.16 5.93 -9.95
N TYR A 70 -4.85 5.97 -9.80
CA TYR A 70 -4.09 4.99 -9.04
C TYR A 70 -4.52 4.96 -7.56
N CYS A 71 -4.71 6.13 -6.96
CA CYS A 71 -5.22 6.26 -5.59
C CYS A 71 -6.58 5.59 -5.41
N MET A 72 -7.49 5.81 -6.36
CA MET A 72 -8.82 5.20 -6.33
C MET A 72 -8.76 3.68 -6.43
N ILE A 73 -7.96 3.17 -7.35
CA ILE A 73 -7.76 1.73 -7.53
C ILE A 73 -7.15 1.12 -6.26
N SER A 74 -6.15 1.77 -5.70
CA SER A 74 -5.49 1.33 -4.47
C SER A 74 -6.46 1.28 -3.29
N PHE A 75 -7.29 2.30 -3.14
CA PHE A 75 -8.31 2.35 -2.10
C PHE A 75 -9.32 1.20 -2.25
N LEU A 76 -9.81 0.97 -3.45
CA LEU A 76 -10.72 -0.13 -3.74
C LEU A 76 -10.09 -1.49 -3.43
N SER A 77 -8.83 -1.67 -3.80
CA SER A 77 -8.08 -2.89 -3.52
C SER A 77 -7.98 -3.16 -2.02
N VAL A 78 -7.66 -2.13 -1.24
CA VAL A 78 -7.57 -2.24 0.23
C VAL A 78 -8.91 -2.61 0.83
N VAL A 79 -9.99 -1.99 0.38
CA VAL A 79 -11.34 -2.27 0.88
C VAL A 79 -11.75 -3.71 0.57
N ILE A 80 -11.49 -4.16 -0.66
CA ILE A 80 -11.82 -5.54 -1.08
C ILE A 80 -11.00 -6.55 -0.30
N LEU A 81 -9.68 -6.34 -0.17
CA LEU A 81 -8.79 -7.23 0.57
C LEU A 81 -9.16 -7.29 2.05
N SER A 82 -9.49 -6.15 2.64
CA SER A 82 -9.92 -6.07 4.03
C SER A 82 -11.22 -6.87 4.26
N LYS A 83 -12.18 -6.76 3.35
CA LYS A 83 -13.43 -7.51 3.40
C LYS A 83 -13.21 -9.01 3.29
N ILE A 84 -12.37 -9.44 2.36
CA ILE A 84 -12.02 -10.86 2.17
C ILE A 84 -11.35 -11.41 3.42
N GLN A 85 -10.45 -10.65 4.04
CA GLN A 85 -9.74 -11.08 5.23
C GLN A 85 -10.65 -11.20 6.45
N ILE A 86 -11.56 -10.25 6.64
CA ILE A 86 -12.56 -10.29 7.71
C ILE A 86 -13.46 -11.52 7.52
N SER A 87 -13.89 -11.78 6.29
CA SER A 87 -14.72 -12.94 5.96
C SER A 87 -13.98 -14.26 6.24
N ARG A 88 -12.69 -14.34 5.90
CA ARG A 88 -11.85 -15.52 6.21
C ARG A 88 -11.69 -15.76 7.71
N ASN A 89 -11.43 -14.70 8.46
CA ASN A 89 -11.30 -14.79 9.92
C ASN A 89 -12.60 -15.27 10.57
N LEU A 90 -13.74 -14.79 10.08
CA LEU A 90 -15.05 -15.24 10.54
C LEU A 90 -15.29 -16.72 10.22
N GLU A 91 -14.92 -17.18 9.03
CA GLU A 91 -15.02 -18.59 8.65
C GLU A 91 -14.13 -19.47 9.53
N GLU A 92 -12.90 -19.06 9.81
CA GLU A 92 -11.99 -19.78 10.70
C GLU A 92 -12.55 -19.87 12.12
N ASP A 93 -13.11 -18.78 12.65
CA ASP A 93 -13.75 -18.75 13.96
C ASP A 93 -14.96 -19.68 14.03
N VAL A 94 -15.76 -19.71 12.97
CA VAL A 94 -16.93 -20.60 12.88
C VAL A 94 -16.48 -22.06 12.83
N GLU A 95 -15.45 -22.39 12.05
CA GLU A 95 -14.89 -23.74 11.97
C GLU A 95 -14.33 -24.20 13.32
N GLU A 96 -13.59 -23.36 14.01
CA GLU A 96 -13.08 -23.66 15.36
C GLU A 96 -14.20 -23.91 16.35
N THR A 97 -15.25 -23.10 16.31
CA THR A 97 -16.42 -23.24 17.18
C THR A 97 -17.17 -24.54 16.89
N GLU A 98 -17.31 -24.91 15.62
CA GLU A 98 -17.92 -26.17 15.20
C GLU A 98 -17.10 -27.39 15.66
N GLU A 99 -15.78 -27.33 15.53
CA GLU A 99 -14.89 -28.40 16.02
C GLU A 99 -14.99 -28.55 17.54
N GLU A 100 -14.97 -27.45 18.29
CA GLU A 100 -15.13 -27.47 19.75
C GLU A 100 -16.50 -28.08 20.14
N ALA A 101 -17.55 -27.70 19.47
CA ALA A 101 -18.90 -28.22 19.68
C ALA A 101 -18.97 -29.73 19.37
N PHE A 102 -18.22 -30.20 18.38
CA PHE A 102 -18.13 -31.62 18.00
C PHE A 102 -17.44 -32.45 19.07
N TYR A 103 -16.40 -31.90 19.71
CA TYR A 103 -15.62 -32.58 20.74
C TYR A 103 -16.29 -32.57 22.12
N GLU A 104 -17.25 -31.69 22.34
CA GLU A 104 -18.08 -31.67 23.53
C GLU A 104 -19.29 -32.61 23.36
#